data_11d6e8358eddf19fc3f67e74454273de
#
_entry.id   11d6e8358eddf19fc3f67e74454273de
#
_cell.length_a   1.000
_cell.length_b   1.000
_cell.length_c   1.000
_cell.angle_alpha   90.00
_cell.angle_beta   90.00
_cell.angle_gamma   90.00
#
_symmetry.space_group_name_H-M   'P 1'
#
loop_
_entity.id
_entity.type
_entity.pdbx_description
1 polymer ?
#
loop_
_entity_poly.entity_id
_entity_poly.type
_entity_poly.pdbx_seq_one_letter_code
_entity_poly.pdbx_strand_id
1 'polypeptide(L)'
;MSIHGLRRIAGGFAPFAALIVFLVGLSMMAAGQQPAAPPAGGMQHGGMAAMNDDWPKAKLDASPRHREWVSIKHGDRTVQAFVVYPEVKEKAPVVIVIHEIFGLSNWARSMADDLAAAGYIAIAPDLLSGFGPNGGGSDKFADQDARVKAVSGLDAKVVTADLDATADFGKKLPASNGKLAVVGFCWGGSNSFAFATHRKDLSAAFVFYGTGPDAAAIQSITAPVYGFYAGNDARIGATIPGTTEAMKAAGKKYEPVTYDGAGHGFMRAGEAPDASPANAKAREEGLKRLTDLLKSM
;
A
#
# COMPACT_ATOMS: atom_id res chain seq x y z
N MET A 1 -10.90 -49.61 -59.39
CA MET A 1 -12.23 -50.14 -59.73
C MET A 1 -13.27 -49.27 -59.13
N SER A 2 -13.84 -48.48 -59.97
CA SER A 2 -15.25 -48.32 -60.38
C SER A 2 -16.07 -47.54 -59.33
N ILE A 3 -16.44 -46.30 -59.56
CA ILE A 3 -17.28 -45.59 -60.56
C ILE A 3 -18.74 -45.47 -60.05
N HIS A 4 -19.28 -44.25 -60.18
CA HIS A 4 -20.67 -43.78 -60.35
C HIS A 4 -21.50 -43.63 -59.08
N GLY A 5 -22.36 -42.61 -58.91
CA GLY A 5 -22.83 -41.67 -59.89
C GLY A 5 -23.69 -40.54 -59.24
N LEU A 6 -23.79 -39.53 -60.03
CA LEU A 6 -24.63 -38.34 -59.91
C LEU A 6 -26.14 -38.66 -59.71
N ARG A 7 -26.86 -37.78 -59.01
CA ARG A 7 -28.12 -37.23 -59.56
C ARG A 7 -28.49 -35.89 -58.86
N ARG A 8 -28.58 -34.87 -59.69
CA ARG A 8 -29.28 -33.60 -59.42
C ARG A 8 -30.78 -33.81 -59.50
N ILE A 9 -31.52 -33.16 -58.62
CA ILE A 9 -32.90 -32.78 -58.97
C ILE A 9 -33.08 -31.32 -58.55
N ALA A 10 -33.34 -30.45 -59.53
CA ALA A 10 -33.79 -29.08 -59.41
C ALA A 10 -35.29 -29.05 -59.19
N GLY A 11 -35.77 -28.18 -58.33
CA GLY A 11 -37.21 -27.90 -58.17
C GLY A 11 -37.36 -26.52 -57.58
N GLY A 12 -37.56 -25.55 -58.46
CA GLY A 12 -37.88 -24.19 -58.10
C GLY A 12 -39.36 -24.03 -57.70
N PHE A 13 -39.66 -23.14 -56.81
CA PHE A 13 -40.94 -22.44 -56.76
C PHE A 13 -40.73 -21.04 -56.21
N ALA A 14 -41.45 -20.13 -56.86
CA ALA A 14 -41.37 -18.68 -56.80
C ALA A 14 -42.05 -18.05 -55.58
N PRO A 15 -42.01 -16.73 -55.43
CA PRO A 15 -42.09 -16.02 -54.15
C PRO A 15 -43.51 -15.62 -53.81
N PHE A 16 -43.85 -15.68 -52.54
CA PHE A 16 -44.99 -14.97 -51.96
C PHE A 16 -44.52 -13.71 -51.28
N ALA A 17 -44.84 -12.56 -51.89
CA ALA A 17 -44.68 -11.27 -51.31
C ALA A 17 -45.76 -11.02 -50.25
N ALA A 18 -45.41 -11.02 -49.00
CA ALA A 18 -46.27 -10.56 -47.90
C ALA A 18 -45.89 -9.11 -47.59
N LEU A 19 -46.81 -8.20 -47.94
CA LEU A 19 -46.77 -6.76 -47.65
C LEU A 19 -47.06 -6.55 -46.16
N ILE A 20 -46.02 -6.33 -45.31
CA ILE A 20 -46.21 -5.94 -43.92
C ILE A 20 -46.14 -4.41 -43.88
N VAL A 21 -47.32 -3.79 -43.62
CA VAL A 21 -47.49 -2.38 -43.34
C VAL A 21 -46.89 -2.09 -41.96
N PHE A 22 -45.75 -1.43 -41.92
CA PHE A 22 -45.18 -0.88 -40.67
C PHE A 22 -45.95 0.40 -40.32
N LEU A 23 -46.83 0.33 -39.32
CA LEU A 23 -47.30 1.49 -38.59
C LEU A 23 -46.16 2.05 -37.74
N VAL A 24 -45.58 3.12 -38.16
CA VAL A 24 -44.59 3.90 -37.36
C VAL A 24 -45.39 4.62 -36.27
N GLY A 25 -45.50 4.01 -35.12
CA GLY A 25 -45.95 4.69 -33.91
C GLY A 25 -44.82 5.62 -33.41
N LEU A 26 -45.02 6.92 -33.55
CA LEU A 26 -44.13 7.95 -33.01
C LEU A 26 -44.35 8.02 -31.51
N SER A 27 -43.62 7.19 -30.73
CA SER A 27 -43.55 7.32 -29.28
C SER A 27 -42.55 8.45 -28.99
N MET A 28 -43.06 9.62 -28.60
CA MET A 28 -42.30 10.65 -27.95
C MET A 28 -41.79 10.07 -26.63
N MET A 29 -40.54 9.62 -26.62
CA MET A 29 -39.80 9.40 -25.37
C MET A 29 -39.54 10.77 -24.74
N ALA A 30 -40.23 11.04 -23.65
CA ALA A 30 -39.87 12.11 -22.74
C ALA A 30 -38.41 11.84 -22.29
N ALA A 31 -37.52 12.80 -22.65
CA ALA A 31 -36.16 12.82 -22.14
C ALA A 31 -36.24 12.95 -20.61
N GLY A 32 -36.18 11.82 -19.92
CA GLY A 32 -35.95 11.80 -18.47
C GLY A 32 -34.57 12.43 -18.23
N GLN A 33 -34.56 13.64 -17.66
CA GLN A 33 -33.33 14.20 -17.09
C GLN A 33 -32.76 13.21 -16.09
N GLN A 34 -31.63 12.61 -16.42
CA GLN A 34 -30.81 11.94 -15.43
C GLN A 34 -30.50 12.97 -14.32
N PRO A 35 -30.71 12.64 -13.05
CA PRO A 35 -30.25 13.50 -11.98
C PRO A 35 -28.74 13.71 -12.19
N ALA A 36 -28.33 14.98 -12.22
CA ALA A 36 -26.93 15.35 -12.28
C ALA A 36 -26.17 14.59 -11.19
N ALA A 37 -25.09 13.91 -11.57
CA ALA A 37 -24.18 13.32 -10.61
C ALA A 37 -23.81 14.42 -9.60
N PRO A 38 -23.81 14.11 -8.28
CA PRO A 38 -23.37 15.10 -7.30
C PRO A 38 -21.97 15.56 -7.71
N PRO A 39 -21.65 16.86 -7.56
CA PRO A 39 -20.32 17.34 -7.85
C PRO A 39 -19.34 16.46 -7.10
N ALA A 40 -18.29 16.02 -7.77
CA ALA A 40 -17.18 15.30 -7.13
C ALA A 40 -16.79 16.14 -5.90
N GLY A 41 -17.24 15.67 -4.73
CA GLY A 41 -16.96 16.34 -3.47
C GLY A 41 -15.46 16.47 -3.43
N GLY A 42 -14.97 17.72 -3.54
CA GLY A 42 -13.57 18.01 -3.26
C GLY A 42 -13.30 17.33 -1.95
N MET A 43 -12.29 16.44 -1.92
CA MET A 43 -11.81 15.87 -0.67
C MET A 43 -11.51 17.05 0.24
N GLN A 44 -12.46 17.37 1.12
CA GLN A 44 -12.11 18.09 2.33
C GLN A 44 -11.19 17.14 3.06
N HIS A 45 -9.90 17.26 2.81
CA HIS A 45 -8.90 16.85 3.76
C HIS A 45 -9.22 17.63 5.01
N GLY A 46 -10.07 17.08 5.88
CA GLY A 46 -10.35 17.64 7.20
C GLY A 46 -8.99 17.96 7.77
N GLY A 47 -8.71 19.26 8.01
CA GLY A 47 -7.40 19.85 8.15
C GLY A 47 -6.39 18.88 8.77
N MET A 48 -5.58 18.26 7.93
CA MET A 48 -4.36 17.64 8.42
C MET A 48 -3.51 18.81 8.87
N ALA A 49 -3.49 19.04 10.19
CA ALA A 49 -2.60 19.99 10.81
C ALA A 49 -1.22 19.77 10.17
N ALA A 50 -0.57 20.84 9.77
CA ALA A 50 0.77 20.78 9.23
C ALA A 50 1.57 19.81 10.11
N MET A 51 2.19 18.78 9.52
CA MET A 51 2.88 17.78 10.32
C MET A 51 3.92 18.48 11.18
N ASN A 52 3.69 18.52 12.48
CA ASN A 52 4.74 18.90 13.40
C ASN A 52 5.78 17.78 13.38
N ASP A 53 6.90 18.03 12.70
CA ASP A 53 8.00 17.07 12.52
C ASP A 53 9.11 17.29 13.58
N ASP A 54 8.90 18.19 14.55
CA ASP A 54 9.87 18.54 15.58
C ASP A 54 10.03 17.46 16.64
N TRP A 55 8.90 16.93 17.16
CA TRP A 55 8.95 15.91 18.20
C TRP A 55 9.51 14.56 17.67
N PRO A 56 9.22 14.09 16.43
CA PRO A 56 9.86 12.89 15.92
C PRO A 56 11.36 13.10 15.68
N LYS A 57 11.75 14.32 15.28
CA LYS A 57 13.16 14.67 15.14
C LYS A 57 13.87 14.63 16.50
N ALA A 58 13.30 15.23 17.52
CA ALA A 58 13.87 15.21 18.87
C ALA A 58 14.02 13.77 19.41
N LYS A 59 13.03 12.90 19.15
CA LYS A 59 13.11 11.47 19.48
C LYS A 59 14.27 10.77 18.76
N LEU A 60 14.42 11.02 17.46
CA LEU A 60 15.54 10.48 16.67
C LEU A 60 16.89 10.98 17.20
N ASP A 61 17.00 12.27 17.48
CA ASP A 61 18.27 12.87 17.94
C ASP A 61 18.69 12.29 19.32
N ALA A 62 17.75 11.90 20.15
CA ALA A 62 17.98 11.27 21.44
C ALA A 62 18.28 9.76 21.36
N SER A 63 18.08 9.13 20.21
CA SER A 63 18.28 7.69 20.06
C SER A 63 19.77 7.32 20.14
N PRO A 64 20.15 6.30 20.95
CA PRO A 64 21.53 5.84 21.05
C PRO A 64 21.95 4.89 19.89
N ARG A 65 20.97 4.42 19.08
CA ARG A 65 21.20 3.38 18.08
C ARG A 65 22.02 3.88 16.89
N HIS A 66 22.83 2.98 16.34
CA HIS A 66 23.54 3.24 15.09
C HIS A 66 22.55 3.40 13.94
N ARG A 67 22.70 4.49 13.21
CA ARG A 67 21.85 4.81 12.06
C ARG A 67 22.67 5.48 10.96
N GLU A 68 22.34 5.17 9.73
CA GLU A 68 23.05 5.72 8.57
C GLU A 68 22.12 5.92 7.37
N TRP A 69 22.54 6.77 6.45
CA TRP A 69 21.97 6.86 5.14
C TRP A 69 22.79 6.04 4.16
N VAL A 70 22.09 5.23 3.36
CA VAL A 70 22.70 4.40 2.33
C VAL A 70 22.11 4.72 0.96
N SER A 71 22.92 4.55 -0.08
CA SER A 71 22.51 4.70 -1.47
C SER A 71 22.37 3.31 -2.10
N ILE A 72 21.14 2.92 -2.42
CA ILE A 72 20.81 1.62 -3.00
C ILE A 72 20.61 1.81 -4.50
N LYS A 73 21.52 1.24 -5.30
CA LYS A 73 21.47 1.32 -6.78
C LYS A 73 20.75 0.11 -7.37
N HIS A 74 19.84 0.37 -8.31
CA HIS A 74 19.26 -0.66 -9.16
C HIS A 74 18.93 -0.07 -10.54
N GLY A 75 19.39 -0.72 -11.61
CA GLY A 75 19.34 -0.13 -12.95
C GLY A 75 19.98 1.26 -12.96
N ASP A 76 19.31 2.22 -13.56
CA ASP A 76 19.74 3.62 -13.62
C ASP A 76 19.28 4.48 -12.41
N ARG A 77 18.61 3.85 -11.45
CA ARG A 77 18.03 4.54 -10.29
C ARG A 77 18.88 4.34 -9.03
N THR A 78 18.87 5.35 -8.17
CA THR A 78 19.48 5.30 -6.83
C THR A 78 18.44 5.72 -5.80
N VAL A 79 18.12 4.83 -4.86
CA VAL A 79 17.23 5.09 -3.73
C VAL A 79 18.07 5.42 -2.50
N GLN A 80 17.80 6.54 -1.86
CA GLN A 80 18.36 6.84 -0.54
C GLN A 80 17.52 6.13 0.51
N ALA A 81 18.13 5.43 1.43
CA ALA A 81 17.41 4.75 2.51
C ALA A 81 18.04 5.06 3.86
N PHE A 82 17.19 5.24 4.86
CA PHE A 82 17.59 5.40 6.25
C PHE A 82 17.59 4.02 6.91
N VAL A 83 18.75 3.60 7.40
CA VAL A 83 18.95 2.30 8.06
C VAL A 83 19.20 2.54 9.53
N VAL A 84 18.53 1.77 10.39
CA VAL A 84 18.76 1.75 11.83
C VAL A 84 19.04 0.32 12.25
N TYR A 85 20.11 0.15 13.02
CA TYR A 85 20.55 -1.15 13.51
C TYR A 85 20.14 -1.37 14.97
N PRO A 86 19.71 -2.59 15.32
CA PRO A 86 19.43 -2.93 16.70
C PRO A 86 20.72 -3.09 17.51
N GLU A 87 20.62 -2.85 18.81
CA GLU A 87 21.72 -3.08 19.77
C GLU A 87 21.72 -4.53 20.23
N VAL A 88 21.95 -5.47 19.30
CA VAL A 88 21.98 -6.91 19.55
C VAL A 88 23.29 -7.52 19.05
N LYS A 89 23.71 -8.62 19.67
CA LYS A 89 24.94 -9.34 19.27
C LYS A 89 24.73 -10.26 18.08
N GLU A 90 23.53 -10.83 17.99
CA GLU A 90 23.17 -11.80 16.98
C GLU A 90 22.70 -11.11 15.69
N LYS A 91 22.74 -11.85 14.58
CA LYS A 91 22.16 -11.37 13.33
C LYS A 91 20.66 -11.17 13.46
N ALA A 92 20.15 -10.04 12.97
CA ALA A 92 18.78 -9.63 13.12
C ALA A 92 17.96 -9.76 11.82
N PRO A 93 16.64 -9.96 11.91
CA PRO A 93 15.75 -9.87 10.75
C PRO A 93 15.68 -8.44 10.22
N VAL A 94 15.39 -8.30 8.92
CA VAL A 94 15.19 -7.02 8.25
C VAL A 94 13.71 -6.68 8.19
N VAL A 95 13.37 -5.43 8.51
CA VAL A 95 12.03 -4.87 8.32
C VAL A 95 12.13 -3.64 7.42
N ILE A 96 11.48 -3.68 6.25
CA ILE A 96 11.33 -2.50 5.39
C ILE A 96 10.18 -1.66 5.93
N VAL A 97 10.41 -0.35 6.09
CA VAL A 97 9.42 0.61 6.58
C VAL A 97 8.99 1.52 5.42
N ILE A 98 7.77 1.35 4.93
CA ILE A 98 7.22 2.17 3.86
C ILE A 98 6.48 3.36 4.46
N HIS A 99 6.96 4.56 4.14
CA HIS A 99 6.45 5.83 4.66
C HIS A 99 5.00 6.13 4.25
N GLU A 100 4.38 7.08 4.95
CA GLU A 100 3.06 7.63 4.61
C GLU A 100 3.11 8.46 3.31
N ILE A 101 1.97 9.01 2.92
CA ILE A 101 1.83 9.93 1.77
C ILE A 101 2.70 11.21 1.89
N PHE A 102 3.29 11.44 3.05
CA PHE A 102 4.15 12.59 3.34
C PHE A 102 5.62 12.39 2.96
N GLY A 103 5.97 11.29 2.29
CA GLY A 103 7.36 10.92 2.02
C GLY A 103 8.10 10.44 3.27
N LEU A 104 9.43 10.30 3.18
CA LEU A 104 10.25 9.85 4.30
C LEU A 104 10.44 10.98 5.33
N SER A 105 9.43 11.17 6.16
CA SER A 105 9.38 12.16 7.25
C SER A 105 10.24 11.74 8.44
N ASN A 106 10.44 12.65 9.40
CA ASN A 106 11.07 12.33 10.68
C ASN A 106 10.30 11.25 11.43
N TRP A 107 8.95 11.27 11.38
CA TRP A 107 8.15 10.23 12.00
C TRP A 107 8.40 8.84 11.37
N ALA A 108 8.44 8.72 10.06
CA ALA A 108 8.71 7.44 9.41
C ALA A 108 10.11 6.91 9.77
N ARG A 109 11.10 7.79 9.92
CA ARG A 109 12.44 7.44 10.40
C ARG A 109 12.43 7.05 11.89
N SER A 110 11.63 7.74 12.73
CA SER A 110 11.50 7.37 14.15
C SER A 110 10.82 6.02 14.33
N MET A 111 9.88 5.66 13.44
CA MET A 111 9.27 4.33 13.42
C MET A 111 10.29 3.24 13.07
N ALA A 112 11.23 3.51 12.16
CA ALA A 112 12.35 2.61 11.90
C ALA A 112 13.24 2.45 13.15
N ASP A 113 13.46 3.53 13.90
CA ASP A 113 14.20 3.49 15.17
C ASP A 113 13.47 2.67 16.25
N ASP A 114 12.13 2.78 16.35
CA ASP A 114 11.32 1.94 17.25
C ASP A 114 11.44 0.44 16.92
N LEU A 115 11.45 0.08 15.63
CA LEU A 115 11.67 -1.29 15.21
C LEU A 115 13.08 -1.78 15.49
N ALA A 116 14.07 -0.92 15.37
CA ALA A 116 15.43 -1.25 15.75
C ALA A 116 15.55 -1.44 17.27
N ALA A 117 14.86 -0.63 18.09
CA ALA A 117 14.74 -0.85 19.53
C ALA A 117 14.12 -2.22 19.87
N ALA A 118 13.24 -2.73 19.02
CA ALA A 118 12.61 -4.05 19.18
C ALA A 118 13.47 -5.21 18.65
N GLY A 119 14.69 -4.96 18.13
CA GLY A 119 15.65 -5.99 17.73
C GLY A 119 15.73 -6.25 16.23
N TYR A 120 15.24 -5.37 15.36
CA TYR A 120 15.21 -5.53 13.91
C TYR A 120 16.15 -4.56 13.21
N ILE A 121 16.76 -4.96 12.10
CA ILE A 121 17.37 -4.01 11.16
C ILE A 121 16.21 -3.34 10.42
N ALA A 122 15.99 -2.06 10.67
CA ALA A 122 14.91 -1.31 10.02
C ALA A 122 15.47 -0.47 8.87
N ILE A 123 14.87 -0.60 7.69
CA ILE A 123 15.28 0.14 6.49
C ILE A 123 14.09 0.91 5.96
N ALA A 124 14.18 2.23 5.97
CA ALA A 124 13.16 3.14 5.47
C ALA A 124 13.65 3.79 4.16
N PRO A 125 13.27 3.28 2.97
CA PRO A 125 13.63 3.89 1.71
C PRO A 125 12.89 5.21 1.52
N ASP A 126 13.58 6.21 0.99
CA ASP A 126 12.96 7.42 0.46
C ASP A 126 12.52 7.17 -0.99
N LEU A 127 11.27 6.76 -1.15
CA LEU A 127 10.71 6.44 -2.46
C LEU A 127 10.56 7.67 -3.38
N LEU A 128 10.75 8.89 -2.83
CA LEU A 128 10.87 10.12 -3.61
C LEU A 128 12.31 10.42 -4.05
N SER A 129 13.29 9.55 -3.77
CA SER A 129 14.66 9.73 -4.24
C SER A 129 14.71 10.00 -5.75
N GLY A 130 15.35 11.09 -6.16
CA GLY A 130 15.44 11.50 -7.57
C GLY A 130 14.22 12.20 -8.15
N PHE A 131 13.08 12.20 -7.47
CA PHE A 131 11.85 12.88 -7.90
C PHE A 131 11.67 14.28 -7.30
N GLY A 132 12.43 14.59 -6.29
CA GLY A 132 12.42 15.92 -5.68
C GLY A 132 13.15 16.97 -6.53
N PRO A 133 13.02 18.24 -6.18
CA PRO A 133 13.74 19.33 -6.82
C PRO A 133 15.25 19.03 -6.92
N ASN A 134 15.85 19.33 -8.08
CA ASN A 134 17.26 19.07 -8.38
C ASN A 134 17.68 17.58 -8.20
N GLY A 135 16.76 16.65 -8.40
CA GLY A 135 17.05 15.22 -8.23
C GLY A 135 17.16 14.77 -6.77
N GLY A 136 16.65 15.55 -5.83
CA GLY A 136 16.63 15.21 -4.41
C GLY A 136 15.51 14.25 -4.02
N GLY A 137 15.35 14.01 -2.73
CA GLY A 137 14.34 13.17 -2.12
C GLY A 137 13.25 13.96 -1.41
N SER A 138 12.62 13.32 -0.43
CA SER A 138 11.51 13.87 0.37
C SER A 138 11.85 15.19 1.06
N ASP A 139 13.11 15.41 1.44
CA ASP A 139 13.60 16.59 2.15
C ASP A 139 13.72 17.85 1.26
N LYS A 140 13.65 17.70 -0.06
CA LYS A 140 13.85 18.80 -1.02
C LYS A 140 12.56 19.48 -1.46
N PHE A 141 11.41 18.96 -1.11
CA PHE A 141 10.14 19.61 -1.42
C PHE A 141 9.90 20.82 -0.51
N ALA A 142 9.40 21.90 -1.10
CA ALA A 142 9.17 23.16 -0.40
C ALA A 142 8.13 23.06 0.72
N ASP A 143 7.13 22.22 0.53
CA ASP A 143 6.02 22.04 1.46
C ASP A 143 5.45 20.61 1.42
N GLN A 144 4.49 20.36 2.33
CA GLN A 144 3.84 19.07 2.46
C GLN A 144 2.96 18.73 1.25
N ASP A 145 2.26 19.71 0.68
CA ASP A 145 1.34 19.47 -0.44
C ASP A 145 2.08 19.02 -1.69
N ALA A 146 3.25 19.63 -1.95
CA ALA A 146 4.14 19.21 -3.03
C ALA A 146 4.63 17.77 -2.85
N ARG A 147 4.98 17.37 -1.62
CA ARG A 147 5.36 15.97 -1.31
C ARG A 147 4.19 15.01 -1.50
N VAL A 148 3.02 15.34 -0.97
CA VAL A 148 1.79 14.53 -1.13
C VAL A 148 1.47 14.31 -2.60
N LYS A 149 1.55 15.36 -3.41
CA LYS A 149 1.35 15.28 -4.86
C LYS A 149 2.38 14.35 -5.51
N ALA A 150 3.65 14.48 -5.14
CA ALA A 150 4.73 13.67 -5.69
C ALA A 150 4.57 12.19 -5.31
N VAL A 151 4.31 11.86 -4.04
CA VAL A 151 4.07 10.48 -3.59
C VAL A 151 2.85 9.88 -4.28
N SER A 152 1.76 10.65 -4.42
CA SER A 152 0.54 10.19 -5.10
C SER A 152 0.75 9.93 -6.59
N GLY A 153 1.75 10.54 -7.20
CA GLY A 153 2.09 10.37 -8.62
C GLY A 153 3.14 9.31 -8.90
N LEU A 154 3.66 8.61 -7.88
CA LEU A 154 4.66 7.56 -8.09
C LEU A 154 4.08 6.39 -8.88
N ASP A 155 4.83 5.92 -9.87
CA ASP A 155 4.50 4.70 -10.61
C ASP A 155 4.68 3.48 -9.70
N ALA A 156 3.66 2.61 -9.64
CA ALA A 156 3.67 1.42 -8.81
C ALA A 156 4.82 0.44 -9.15
N LYS A 157 5.26 0.39 -10.42
CA LYS A 157 6.37 -0.45 -10.83
C LYS A 157 7.70 0.10 -10.31
N VAL A 158 7.85 1.42 -10.28
CA VAL A 158 9.03 2.08 -9.70
C VAL A 158 9.07 1.81 -8.20
N VAL A 159 7.95 1.99 -7.49
CA VAL A 159 7.85 1.69 -6.06
C VAL A 159 8.22 0.23 -5.77
N THR A 160 7.68 -0.71 -6.55
CA THR A 160 7.98 -2.14 -6.38
C THR A 160 9.47 -2.43 -6.60
N ALA A 161 10.07 -1.87 -7.64
CA ALA A 161 11.50 -2.07 -7.93
C ALA A 161 12.41 -1.46 -6.85
N ASP A 162 12.06 -0.29 -6.32
CA ASP A 162 12.77 0.36 -5.20
C ASP A 162 12.68 -0.50 -3.92
N LEU A 163 11.51 -1.09 -3.65
CA LEU A 163 11.31 -1.99 -2.51
C LEU A 163 12.07 -3.31 -2.68
N ASP A 164 12.11 -3.88 -3.88
CA ASP A 164 12.91 -5.08 -4.18
C ASP A 164 14.40 -4.82 -3.97
N ALA A 165 14.90 -3.71 -4.49
CA ALA A 165 16.30 -3.33 -4.30
C ALA A 165 16.63 -3.11 -2.80
N THR A 166 15.71 -2.50 -2.06
CA THR A 166 15.83 -2.30 -0.60
C THR A 166 15.85 -3.63 0.15
N ALA A 167 14.98 -4.56 -0.25
CA ALA A 167 14.91 -5.90 0.34
C ALA A 167 16.21 -6.68 0.09
N ASP A 168 16.70 -6.67 -1.13
CA ASP A 168 17.93 -7.36 -1.51
C ASP A 168 19.17 -6.76 -0.84
N PHE A 169 19.20 -5.43 -0.70
CA PHE A 169 20.24 -4.75 0.07
C PHE A 169 20.20 -5.18 1.55
N GLY A 170 19.04 -5.11 2.19
CA GLY A 170 18.89 -5.46 3.61
C GLY A 170 19.28 -6.91 3.90
N LYS A 171 18.88 -7.85 3.06
CA LYS A 171 19.23 -9.27 3.23
C LYS A 171 20.74 -9.53 3.09
N LYS A 172 21.47 -8.71 2.35
CA LYS A 172 22.92 -8.82 2.14
C LYS A 172 23.75 -8.15 3.24
N LEU A 173 23.13 -7.38 4.14
CA LEU A 173 23.84 -6.77 5.25
C LEU A 173 24.52 -7.84 6.12
N PRO A 174 25.78 -7.64 6.53
CA PRO A 174 26.50 -8.60 7.40
C PRO A 174 25.75 -8.92 8.70
N ALA A 175 25.01 -7.94 9.24
CA ALA A 175 24.20 -8.07 10.44
C ALA A 175 22.84 -8.75 10.21
N SER A 176 22.46 -9.03 8.96
CA SER A 176 21.18 -9.64 8.62
C SER A 176 21.23 -11.17 8.80
N ASN A 177 20.14 -11.75 9.35
CA ASN A 177 19.91 -13.20 9.38
C ASN A 177 19.17 -13.73 8.13
N GLY A 178 18.87 -12.85 7.15
CA GLY A 178 18.19 -13.16 5.90
C GLY A 178 16.66 -13.20 5.96
N LYS A 179 16.03 -13.15 7.15
CA LYS A 179 14.58 -13.00 7.27
C LYS A 179 14.16 -11.58 6.93
N LEU A 180 13.02 -11.44 6.25
CA LEU A 180 12.55 -10.18 5.72
C LEU A 180 11.06 -9.99 6.02
N ALA A 181 10.70 -8.82 6.53
CA ALA A 181 9.32 -8.37 6.64
C ALA A 181 9.17 -6.96 6.03
N VAL A 182 7.93 -6.58 5.78
CA VAL A 182 7.58 -5.24 5.33
C VAL A 182 6.47 -4.68 6.20
N VAL A 183 6.60 -3.42 6.61
CA VAL A 183 5.55 -2.65 7.29
C VAL A 183 5.34 -1.35 6.54
N GLY A 184 4.10 -0.96 6.37
CA GLY A 184 3.76 0.30 5.70
C GLY A 184 2.57 0.99 6.35
N PHE A 185 2.54 2.32 6.21
CA PHE A 185 1.57 3.19 6.87
C PHE A 185 0.82 4.03 5.84
N CYS A 186 -0.51 4.12 5.91
CA CYS A 186 -1.35 4.89 4.99
C CYS A 186 -1.14 4.45 3.53
N TRP A 187 -0.64 5.33 2.67
CA TRP A 187 -0.17 5.02 1.32
C TRP A 187 0.85 3.86 1.34
N GLY A 188 1.80 3.91 2.26
CA GLY A 188 2.77 2.83 2.48
C GLY A 188 2.12 1.53 2.95
N GLY A 189 1.01 1.59 3.68
CA GLY A 189 0.23 0.41 4.06
C GLY A 189 -0.33 -0.32 2.84
N SER A 190 -0.91 0.41 1.90
CA SER A 190 -1.36 -0.16 0.63
C SER A 190 -0.19 -0.74 -0.18
N ASN A 191 0.96 -0.07 -0.20
CA ASN A 191 2.16 -0.56 -0.89
C ASN A 191 2.79 -1.79 -0.18
N SER A 192 2.73 -1.89 1.14
CA SER A 192 3.13 -3.10 1.88
C SER A 192 2.29 -4.30 1.46
N PHE A 193 0.97 -4.12 1.33
CA PHE A 193 0.07 -5.17 0.87
C PHE A 193 0.33 -5.52 -0.60
N ALA A 194 0.49 -4.52 -1.47
CA ALA A 194 0.82 -4.74 -2.88
C ALA A 194 2.19 -5.45 -3.03
N PHE A 195 3.19 -5.09 -2.25
CA PHE A 195 4.50 -5.72 -2.27
C PHE A 195 4.43 -7.21 -1.90
N ALA A 196 3.54 -7.61 -0.98
CA ALA A 196 3.30 -9.01 -0.66
C ALA A 196 2.75 -9.84 -1.84
N THR A 197 2.10 -9.20 -2.82
CA THR A 197 1.69 -9.89 -4.05
C THR A 197 2.86 -10.17 -4.99
N HIS A 198 3.91 -9.38 -4.88
CA HIS A 198 5.11 -9.45 -5.73
C HIS A 198 6.23 -10.27 -5.08
N ARG A 199 6.65 -9.90 -3.88
CA ARG A 199 7.79 -10.49 -3.17
C ARG A 199 7.43 -11.80 -2.46
N LYS A 200 8.13 -12.91 -2.80
CA LYS A 200 7.76 -14.26 -2.35
C LYS A 200 8.49 -14.74 -1.11
N ASP A 201 9.58 -14.11 -0.72
CA ASP A 201 10.42 -14.47 0.43
C ASP A 201 10.17 -13.57 1.66
N LEU A 202 9.02 -12.89 1.70
CA LEU A 202 8.58 -12.18 2.90
C LEU A 202 8.16 -13.17 3.99
N SER A 203 8.62 -12.96 5.22
CA SER A 203 8.12 -13.64 6.41
C SER A 203 6.73 -13.14 6.81
N ALA A 204 6.47 -11.86 6.62
CA ALA A 204 5.17 -11.22 6.86
C ALA A 204 5.08 -9.86 6.17
N ALA A 205 3.84 -9.40 5.93
CA ALA A 205 3.50 -8.03 5.54
C ALA A 205 2.54 -7.41 6.56
N PHE A 206 2.85 -6.19 7.02
CA PHE A 206 2.08 -5.44 8.00
C PHE A 206 1.49 -4.20 7.35
N VAL A 207 0.17 -4.06 7.42
CA VAL A 207 -0.62 -3.07 6.69
C VAL A 207 -1.34 -2.16 7.68
N PHE A 208 -0.80 -0.97 7.91
CA PHE A 208 -1.45 0.02 8.76
C PHE A 208 -2.31 0.95 7.91
N TYR A 209 -3.63 0.93 8.17
CA TYR A 209 -4.66 1.77 7.53
C TYR A 209 -4.47 2.00 6.02
N GLY A 210 -4.07 0.92 5.32
CA GLY A 210 -3.95 0.84 3.86
C GLY A 210 -5.05 -0.03 3.23
N THR A 211 -5.27 0.12 1.94
CA THR A 211 -6.19 -0.73 1.16
C THR A 211 -5.51 -2.01 0.68
N GLY A 212 -6.27 -3.07 0.51
CA GLY A 212 -5.80 -4.29 -0.15
C GLY A 212 -5.65 -4.12 -1.67
N PRO A 213 -4.84 -4.96 -2.33
CA PRO A 213 -4.78 -5.07 -3.78
C PRO A 213 -6.06 -5.71 -4.34
N ASP A 214 -6.19 -5.74 -5.67
CA ASP A 214 -7.31 -6.43 -6.31
C ASP A 214 -7.28 -7.96 -6.09
N ALA A 215 -8.43 -8.61 -6.29
CA ALA A 215 -8.59 -10.04 -6.02
C ALA A 215 -7.69 -10.93 -6.91
N ALA A 216 -7.33 -10.48 -8.11
CA ALA A 216 -6.44 -11.21 -9.00
C ALA A 216 -5.00 -11.20 -8.47
N ALA A 217 -4.51 -10.05 -8.00
CA ALA A 217 -3.19 -9.92 -7.42
C ALA A 217 -3.05 -10.69 -6.09
N ILE A 218 -4.10 -10.76 -5.28
CA ILE A 218 -4.14 -11.52 -4.01
C ILE A 218 -3.73 -12.99 -4.19
N GLN A 219 -4.06 -13.62 -5.33
CA GLN A 219 -3.71 -15.01 -5.61
C GLN A 219 -2.22 -15.30 -5.47
N SER A 220 -1.40 -14.31 -5.75
CA SER A 220 0.05 -14.44 -5.76
C SER A 220 0.73 -14.29 -4.39
N ILE A 221 0.00 -13.89 -3.35
CA ILE A 221 0.53 -13.71 -1.99
C ILE A 221 0.98 -15.06 -1.41
N THR A 222 2.15 -15.08 -0.78
CA THR A 222 2.70 -16.26 -0.09
C THR A 222 2.87 -16.02 1.41
N ALA A 223 3.16 -14.79 1.80
CA ALA A 223 3.37 -14.41 3.20
C ALA A 223 2.04 -14.15 3.93
N PRO A 224 1.98 -14.35 5.26
CA PRO A 224 0.87 -13.83 6.06
C PRO A 224 0.81 -12.32 5.99
N VAL A 225 -0.43 -11.78 5.96
CA VAL A 225 -0.71 -10.35 5.97
C VAL A 225 -1.48 -9.99 7.23
N TYR A 226 -1.00 -8.99 7.94
CA TYR A 226 -1.61 -8.50 9.18
C TYR A 226 -2.08 -7.06 8.99
N GLY A 227 -3.38 -6.84 9.13
CA GLY A 227 -4.02 -5.53 8.98
C GLY A 227 -4.22 -4.83 10.33
N PHE A 228 -4.02 -3.49 10.34
CA PHE A 228 -4.18 -2.62 11.51
C PHE A 228 -5.00 -1.41 11.07
N TYR A 229 -6.26 -1.36 11.48
CA TYR A 229 -7.24 -0.42 10.94
C TYR A 229 -7.86 0.48 12.00
N ALA A 230 -8.18 1.70 11.62
CA ALA A 230 -8.81 2.68 12.49
C ALA A 230 -10.34 2.58 12.42
N GLY A 231 -11.01 2.55 13.57
CA GLY A 231 -12.47 2.46 13.66
C GLY A 231 -13.19 3.69 13.09
N ASN A 232 -12.57 4.87 13.16
CA ASN A 232 -13.09 6.11 12.59
C ASN A 232 -12.53 6.44 11.18
N ASP A 233 -12.09 5.44 10.44
CA ASP A 233 -11.69 5.58 9.03
C ASP A 233 -12.68 4.85 8.13
N ALA A 234 -13.83 5.46 7.85
CA ALA A 234 -14.88 4.87 7.04
C ALA A 234 -14.40 4.51 5.63
N ARG A 235 -13.48 5.28 5.05
CA ARG A 235 -12.94 5.06 3.71
C ARG A 235 -12.15 3.76 3.60
N ILE A 236 -11.26 3.51 4.54
CA ILE A 236 -10.47 2.27 4.59
C ILE A 236 -11.31 1.12 5.15
N GLY A 237 -12.10 1.39 6.20
CA GLY A 237 -12.99 0.40 6.82
C GLY A 237 -13.92 -0.28 5.84
N ALA A 238 -14.49 0.47 4.88
CA ALA A 238 -15.35 -0.07 3.83
C ALA A 238 -14.66 -1.09 2.91
N THR A 239 -13.32 -1.10 2.83
CA THR A 239 -12.57 -2.04 1.97
C THR A 239 -12.24 -3.37 2.66
N ILE A 240 -12.27 -3.41 3.99
CA ILE A 240 -11.83 -4.56 4.79
C ILE A 240 -12.67 -5.82 4.52
N PRO A 241 -14.02 -5.77 4.49
CA PRO A 241 -14.82 -6.98 4.24
C PRO A 241 -14.51 -7.62 2.89
N GLY A 242 -14.47 -6.83 1.81
CA GLY A 242 -14.17 -7.34 0.47
C GLY A 242 -12.75 -7.93 0.36
N THR A 243 -11.76 -7.28 0.99
CA THR A 243 -10.40 -7.80 1.06
C THR A 243 -10.34 -9.12 1.85
N THR A 244 -11.07 -9.22 2.97
CA THR A 244 -11.13 -10.43 3.80
C THR A 244 -11.70 -11.60 3.01
N GLU A 245 -12.80 -11.39 2.30
CA GLU A 245 -13.42 -12.43 1.45
C GLU A 245 -12.49 -12.85 0.31
N ALA A 246 -11.82 -11.91 -0.35
CA ALA A 246 -10.88 -12.21 -1.42
C ALA A 246 -9.66 -13.02 -0.93
N MET A 247 -9.07 -12.64 0.23
CA MET A 247 -7.97 -13.37 0.86
C MET A 247 -8.39 -14.77 1.28
N LYS A 248 -9.58 -14.93 1.87
CA LYS A 248 -10.17 -16.22 2.25
C LYS A 248 -10.40 -17.10 1.02
N ALA A 249 -11.02 -16.56 -0.03
CA ALA A 249 -11.26 -17.28 -1.28
C ALA A 249 -9.96 -17.76 -1.95
N ALA A 250 -8.89 -16.99 -1.82
CA ALA A 250 -7.56 -17.33 -2.30
C ALA A 250 -6.79 -18.30 -1.37
N GLY A 251 -7.33 -18.66 -0.20
CA GLY A 251 -6.64 -19.49 0.79
C GLY A 251 -5.43 -18.80 1.43
N LYS A 252 -5.44 -17.45 1.50
CA LYS A 252 -4.33 -16.66 2.03
C LYS A 252 -4.58 -16.25 3.48
N LYS A 253 -3.50 -16.20 4.26
CA LYS A 253 -3.58 -15.78 5.66
C LYS A 253 -3.70 -14.25 5.72
N TYR A 254 -4.83 -13.75 6.28
CA TYR A 254 -5.08 -12.34 6.52
C TYR A 254 -5.74 -12.15 7.88
N GLU A 255 -5.15 -11.33 8.72
CA GLU A 255 -5.63 -11.05 10.06
C GLU A 255 -5.84 -9.54 10.27
N PRO A 256 -6.98 -8.97 9.87
CA PRO A 256 -7.29 -7.57 10.15
C PRO A 256 -7.75 -7.37 11.59
N VAL A 257 -7.27 -6.30 12.23
CA VAL A 257 -7.75 -5.80 13.53
C VAL A 257 -8.12 -4.34 13.38
N THR A 258 -9.29 -3.96 13.91
CA THR A 258 -9.77 -2.58 13.93
C THR A 258 -9.71 -2.04 15.36
N TYR A 259 -9.14 -0.85 15.52
CA TYR A 259 -8.99 -0.16 16.80
C TYR A 259 -10.09 0.88 16.95
N ASP A 260 -11.02 0.63 17.87
CA ASP A 260 -12.20 1.46 18.07
C ASP A 260 -11.83 2.89 18.44
N GLY A 261 -12.55 3.86 17.86
CA GLY A 261 -12.36 5.29 18.11
C GLY A 261 -11.09 5.90 17.52
N ALA A 262 -10.14 5.07 17.02
CA ALA A 262 -8.94 5.57 16.39
C ALA A 262 -9.22 6.20 15.02
N GLY A 263 -8.53 7.28 14.70
CA GLY A 263 -8.55 7.93 13.38
C GLY A 263 -7.49 7.38 12.44
N HIS A 264 -7.65 7.69 11.13
CA HIS A 264 -6.61 7.40 10.13
C HIS A 264 -5.25 7.97 10.57
N GLY A 265 -4.17 7.21 10.42
CA GLY A 265 -2.84 7.66 10.84
C GLY A 265 -2.60 7.56 12.36
N PHE A 266 -3.37 6.75 13.08
CA PHE A 266 -3.27 6.63 14.54
C PHE A 266 -1.86 6.27 15.05
N MET A 267 -1.02 5.63 14.26
CA MET A 267 0.36 5.34 14.68
C MET A 267 1.18 6.62 14.88
N ARG A 268 0.99 7.60 14.00
CA ARG A 268 1.64 8.91 14.12
C ARG A 268 0.88 9.81 15.09
N ALA A 269 -0.44 9.94 14.91
CA ALA A 269 -1.26 10.81 15.74
C ALA A 269 -1.34 10.36 17.22
N GLY A 270 -1.20 9.07 17.47
CA GLY A 270 -1.20 8.52 18.83
C GLY A 270 0.13 8.67 19.58
N GLU A 271 1.18 9.06 18.87
CA GLU A 271 2.50 9.35 19.46
C GLU A 271 2.72 10.85 19.68
N ALA A 272 1.93 11.69 19.01
CA ALA A 272 2.06 13.13 19.12
C ALA A 272 1.79 13.61 20.58
N PRO A 273 2.43 14.71 21.02
CA PRO A 273 2.24 15.26 22.37
C PRO A 273 0.78 15.60 22.70
N ASP A 274 -0.04 15.87 21.70
CA ASP A 274 -1.47 16.20 21.79
C ASP A 274 -2.38 15.05 21.36
N ALA A 275 -1.90 13.80 21.43
CA ALA A 275 -2.61 12.61 21.01
C ALA A 275 -3.97 12.48 21.73
N SER A 276 -5.03 12.19 20.97
CA SER A 276 -6.30 11.78 21.57
C SER A 276 -6.14 10.44 22.31
N PRO A 277 -6.90 10.20 23.40
CA PRO A 277 -6.81 8.93 24.13
C PRO A 277 -7.02 7.70 23.23
N ALA A 278 -7.94 7.77 22.27
CA ALA A 278 -8.22 6.67 21.35
C ALA A 278 -7.03 6.38 20.41
N ASN A 279 -6.40 7.42 19.85
CA ASN A 279 -5.22 7.24 19.01
C ASN A 279 -4.01 6.75 19.79
N ALA A 280 -3.78 7.28 21.02
CA ALA A 280 -2.69 6.85 21.90
C ALA A 280 -2.82 5.36 22.24
N LYS A 281 -4.02 4.92 22.66
CA LYS A 281 -4.32 3.50 22.92
C LYS A 281 -4.12 2.63 21.69
N ALA A 282 -4.66 3.05 20.53
CA ALA A 282 -4.53 2.29 19.29
C ALA A 282 -3.07 2.16 18.84
N ARG A 283 -2.24 3.21 19.04
CA ARG A 283 -0.82 3.15 18.78
C ARG A 283 -0.11 2.15 19.70
N GLU A 284 -0.37 2.21 20.99
CA GLU A 284 0.21 1.28 21.98
C GLU A 284 -0.12 -0.18 21.61
N GLU A 285 -1.40 -0.48 21.45
CA GLU A 285 -1.88 -1.82 21.09
C GLU A 285 -1.38 -2.28 19.72
N GLY A 286 -1.36 -1.36 18.74
CA GLY A 286 -0.87 -1.63 17.38
C GLY A 286 0.63 -1.91 17.36
N LEU A 287 1.44 -1.13 18.07
CA LEU A 287 2.88 -1.35 18.18
C LEU A 287 3.18 -2.66 18.92
N LYS A 288 2.48 -2.92 20.01
CA LYS A 288 2.60 -4.19 20.73
C LYS A 288 2.29 -5.37 19.83
N ARG A 289 1.14 -5.35 19.12
CA ARG A 289 0.76 -6.43 18.20
C ARG A 289 1.78 -6.61 17.08
N LEU A 290 2.28 -5.51 16.49
CA LEU A 290 3.32 -5.55 15.46
C LEU A 290 4.58 -6.26 15.97
N THR A 291 5.09 -5.85 17.13
CA THR A 291 6.31 -6.43 17.71
C THR A 291 6.13 -7.89 18.15
N ASP A 292 4.96 -8.26 18.66
CA ASP A 292 4.67 -9.66 19.03
C ASP A 292 4.59 -10.58 17.81
N LEU A 293 3.98 -10.11 16.70
CA LEU A 293 3.93 -10.84 15.44
C LEU A 293 5.31 -10.94 14.78
N LEU A 294 6.11 -9.89 14.83
CA LEU A 294 7.49 -9.90 14.34
C LEU A 294 8.37 -10.91 15.08
N LYS A 295 8.20 -11.08 16.40
CA LYS A 295 8.93 -12.10 17.20
C LYS A 295 8.61 -13.53 16.79
N SER A 296 7.46 -13.77 16.18
CA SER A 296 7.04 -15.10 15.74
C SER A 296 7.56 -15.52 14.36
N MET A 297 8.34 -14.68 13.70
CA MET A 297 8.86 -14.91 12.34
C MET A 297 10.10 -15.80 12.29
#